data_3aa48f5d125f6aebc07aac5c5185849c
#
_entry.id   3aa48f5d125f6aebc07aac5c5185849c
#
_cell.length_a   1.000
_cell.length_b   1.000
_cell.length_c   1.000
_cell.angle_alpha   90.00
_cell.angle_beta   90.00
_cell.angle_gamma   90.00
#
_symmetry.space_group_name_H-M   'P 1'
#
loop_
_entity.id
_entity.type
_entity.pdbx_description
1 polymer ?
#
loop_
_entity_poly.entity_id
_entity_poly.type
_entity_poly.pdbx_seq_one_letter_code
_entity_poly.pdbx_strand_id
1 'polypeptide(L)'
;ADSYATALETADRLGAWEVDARVATVLNGLGLSGIDRDRATGTLSGGQRSRLALAWLLLRAPDVLLLDEPTNHLDDAATAYLVSVLKAWNGPLLIASHDREFLDETATSLLDLDPAPSQHAVAGPLIQDGSGTGNGVTRFTGNYRDYLAARVDERQRWERQYRDEQSELSRLRATVKEQQTVGHTDWRPRSEVRMAQKFYADRNAQVVS
;
A
#
# COMPACT_ATOMS: atom_id res chain seq x y z
N ALA A 1 -52.38 9.51 22.21
CA ALA A 1 -51.51 10.73 22.09
C ALA A 1 -50.03 10.40 22.29
N ASP A 2 -49.68 9.57 23.28
CA ASP A 2 -48.30 9.27 23.66
C ASP A 2 -47.52 8.51 22.55
N SER A 3 -48.16 7.59 21.83
CA SER A 3 -47.48 6.81 20.78
C SER A 3 -47.08 7.67 19.56
N TYR A 4 -47.83 8.69 19.24
CA TYR A 4 -47.53 9.62 18.16
C TYR A 4 -46.38 10.55 18.54
N ALA A 5 -46.38 11.08 19.75
CA ALA A 5 -45.26 11.89 20.25
C ALA A 5 -43.94 11.10 20.29
N THR A 6 -43.97 9.86 20.79
CA THR A 6 -42.82 8.98 20.79
C THR A 6 -42.33 8.64 19.38
N ALA A 7 -43.22 8.46 18.41
CA ALA A 7 -42.86 8.22 17.02
C ALA A 7 -42.21 9.46 16.38
N LEU A 8 -42.72 10.67 16.65
CA LEU A 8 -42.11 11.93 16.21
C LEU A 8 -40.70 12.13 16.80
N GLU A 9 -40.57 11.97 18.12
CA GLU A 9 -39.25 12.08 18.77
C GLU A 9 -38.23 11.05 18.22
N THR A 10 -38.72 9.85 17.88
CA THR A 10 -37.89 8.83 17.27
C THR A 10 -37.50 9.21 15.85
N ALA A 11 -38.40 9.76 15.05
CA ALA A 11 -38.17 10.24 13.71
C ALA A 11 -37.15 11.40 13.70
N ASP A 12 -37.28 12.35 14.63
CA ASP A 12 -36.34 13.46 14.78
C ASP A 12 -34.94 12.96 15.19
N ARG A 13 -34.87 12.07 16.16
CA ARG A 13 -33.59 11.48 16.60
C ARG A 13 -32.88 10.68 15.51
N LEU A 14 -33.64 10.02 14.63
CA LEU A 14 -33.10 9.25 13.50
C LEU A 14 -32.85 10.13 12.26
N GLY A 15 -33.14 11.42 12.29
CA GLY A 15 -33.02 12.30 11.14
C GLY A 15 -33.91 11.88 9.95
N ALA A 16 -35.09 11.29 10.24
CA ALA A 16 -35.93 10.69 9.20
C ALA A 16 -36.39 11.71 8.14
N TRP A 17 -36.50 12.98 8.50
CA TRP A 17 -36.90 14.07 7.61
C TRP A 17 -35.83 14.44 6.58
N GLU A 18 -34.58 14.10 6.86
CA GLU A 18 -33.45 14.43 6.00
C GLU A 18 -33.06 13.26 5.06
N VAL A 19 -33.68 12.08 5.23
CA VAL A 19 -33.29 10.87 4.48
C VAL A 19 -33.41 11.09 2.98
N ASP A 20 -34.56 11.66 2.51
CA ASP A 20 -34.75 11.88 1.07
C ASP A 20 -33.74 12.88 0.49
N ALA A 21 -33.41 13.94 1.24
CA ALA A 21 -32.38 14.91 0.84
C ALA A 21 -30.97 14.28 0.78
N ARG A 22 -30.62 13.45 1.76
CA ARG A 22 -29.35 12.71 1.77
C ARG A 22 -29.27 11.74 0.59
N VAL A 23 -30.33 10.97 0.34
CA VAL A 23 -30.39 10.06 -0.81
C VAL A 23 -30.25 10.83 -2.12
N ALA A 24 -30.97 11.94 -2.29
CA ALA A 24 -30.90 12.77 -3.49
C ALA A 24 -29.47 13.33 -3.68
N THR A 25 -28.81 13.80 -2.62
CA THR A 25 -27.45 14.33 -2.66
C THR A 25 -26.46 13.27 -3.09
N VAL A 26 -26.50 12.08 -2.50
CA VAL A 26 -25.58 10.97 -2.84
C VAL A 26 -25.80 10.49 -4.28
N LEU A 27 -27.05 10.30 -4.69
CA LEU A 27 -27.35 9.87 -6.05
C LEU A 27 -26.93 10.91 -7.09
N ASN A 28 -27.15 12.20 -6.81
CA ASN A 28 -26.70 13.28 -7.68
C ASN A 28 -25.17 13.33 -7.77
N GLY A 29 -24.49 13.28 -6.62
CA GLY A 29 -23.04 13.31 -6.56
C GLY A 29 -22.36 12.16 -7.32
N LEU A 30 -23.00 10.99 -7.37
CA LEU A 30 -22.51 9.83 -8.13
C LEU A 30 -23.08 9.73 -9.56
N GLY A 31 -23.74 10.78 -10.08
CA GLY A 31 -24.26 10.82 -11.43
C GLY A 31 -25.41 9.84 -11.68
N LEU A 32 -26.23 9.57 -10.65
CA LEU A 32 -27.39 8.66 -10.72
C LEU A 32 -28.74 9.37 -10.69
N SER A 33 -28.78 10.69 -10.64
CA SER A 33 -30.02 11.48 -10.52
C SER A 33 -31.00 11.28 -11.66
N GLY A 34 -30.51 10.90 -12.86
CA GLY A 34 -31.38 10.65 -14.03
C GLY A 34 -31.95 9.23 -14.08
N ILE A 35 -31.76 8.42 -13.05
CA ILE A 35 -32.29 7.04 -13.00
C ILE A 35 -33.57 7.05 -12.20
N ASP A 36 -34.63 6.53 -12.82
CA ASP A 36 -35.89 6.33 -12.12
C ASP A 36 -35.70 5.38 -10.92
N ARG A 37 -36.21 5.80 -9.74
CA ARG A 37 -36.05 5.02 -8.50
C ARG A 37 -36.82 3.69 -8.54
N ASP A 38 -37.85 3.59 -9.35
CA ASP A 38 -38.67 2.38 -9.54
C ASP A 38 -38.07 1.45 -10.59
N ARG A 39 -36.97 1.85 -11.23
CA ARG A 39 -36.29 1.06 -12.27
C ARG A 39 -35.67 -0.19 -11.66
N ALA A 40 -35.98 -1.35 -12.25
CA ALA A 40 -35.37 -2.63 -11.84
C ALA A 40 -33.86 -2.60 -11.98
N THR A 41 -33.14 -2.96 -10.90
CA THR A 41 -31.66 -2.94 -10.85
C THR A 41 -30.99 -3.82 -11.89
N GLY A 42 -31.66 -4.89 -12.32
CA GLY A 42 -31.19 -5.78 -13.40
C GLY A 42 -31.08 -5.11 -14.77
N THR A 43 -31.77 -3.97 -14.99
CA THR A 43 -31.75 -3.21 -16.25
C THR A 43 -30.68 -2.10 -16.27
N LEU A 44 -29.96 -1.91 -15.17
CA LEU A 44 -28.89 -0.95 -15.07
C LEU A 44 -27.63 -1.44 -15.79
N SER A 45 -26.85 -0.51 -16.34
CA SER A 45 -25.50 -0.84 -16.84
C SER A 45 -24.57 -1.28 -15.70
N GLY A 46 -23.47 -1.93 -16.02
CA GLY A 46 -22.45 -2.32 -15.03
C GLY A 46 -21.97 -1.16 -14.18
N GLY A 47 -21.61 -0.04 -14.83
CA GLY A 47 -21.18 1.17 -14.12
C GLY A 47 -22.28 1.81 -13.27
N GLN A 48 -23.54 1.80 -13.74
CA GLN A 48 -24.66 2.27 -12.92
C GLN A 48 -24.88 1.40 -11.68
N ARG A 49 -24.73 0.09 -11.80
CA ARG A 49 -24.83 -0.84 -10.65
C ARG A 49 -23.71 -0.62 -9.64
N SER A 50 -22.47 -0.46 -10.12
CA SER A 50 -21.31 -0.17 -9.24
C SER A 50 -21.50 1.13 -8.49
N ARG A 51 -21.93 2.20 -9.18
CA ARG A 51 -22.20 3.50 -8.55
C ARG A 51 -23.37 3.43 -7.57
N LEU A 52 -24.41 2.65 -7.87
CA LEU A 52 -25.53 2.45 -6.96
C LEU A 52 -25.13 1.68 -5.70
N ALA A 53 -24.28 0.66 -5.84
CA ALA A 53 -23.71 -0.07 -4.70
C ALA A 53 -22.85 0.85 -3.81
N LEU A 54 -22.05 1.72 -4.42
CA LEU A 54 -21.29 2.74 -3.70
C LEU A 54 -22.22 3.74 -2.99
N ALA A 55 -23.25 4.23 -3.66
CA ALA A 55 -24.27 5.12 -3.06
C ALA A 55 -24.91 4.48 -1.82
N TRP A 56 -25.32 3.22 -1.95
CA TRP A 56 -25.90 2.48 -0.83
C TRP A 56 -24.95 2.34 0.35
N LEU A 57 -23.66 2.06 0.07
CA LEU A 57 -22.62 1.94 1.09
C LEU A 57 -22.40 3.27 1.83
N LEU A 58 -22.30 4.38 1.10
CA LEU A 58 -22.14 5.73 1.69
C LEU A 58 -23.36 6.16 2.52
N LEU A 59 -24.57 5.81 2.08
CA LEU A 59 -25.80 6.12 2.81
C LEU A 59 -25.92 5.33 4.11
N ARG A 60 -25.40 4.10 4.16
CA ARG A 60 -25.36 3.30 5.39
C ARG A 60 -24.41 3.84 6.44
N ALA A 61 -23.44 4.63 6.04
CA ALA A 61 -22.42 5.21 6.91
C ALA A 61 -21.88 4.22 7.95
N PRO A 62 -21.22 3.12 7.52
CA PRO A 62 -20.70 2.11 8.45
C PRO A 62 -19.56 2.68 9.31
N ASP A 63 -19.30 2.07 10.47
CA ASP A 63 -18.19 2.49 11.34
C ASP A 63 -16.82 2.33 10.69
N VAL A 64 -16.66 1.37 9.79
CA VAL A 64 -15.41 1.10 9.04
C VAL A 64 -15.75 0.97 7.56
N LEU A 65 -15.01 1.67 6.70
CA LEU A 65 -15.23 1.68 5.26
C LEU A 65 -14.04 1.02 4.54
N LEU A 66 -14.34 -0.01 3.75
CA LEU A 66 -13.37 -0.70 2.89
C LEU A 66 -13.77 -0.48 1.44
N LEU A 67 -12.87 0.10 0.64
CA LEU A 67 -13.10 0.41 -0.77
C LEU A 67 -12.02 -0.24 -1.63
N ASP A 68 -12.45 -1.00 -2.63
CA ASP A 68 -11.58 -1.59 -3.64
C ASP A 68 -11.87 -0.95 -4.99
N GLU A 69 -10.88 -0.24 -5.55
CA GLU A 69 -10.95 0.49 -6.81
C GLU A 69 -12.22 1.36 -6.95
N PRO A 70 -12.53 2.24 -5.97
CA PRO A 70 -13.81 2.94 -5.91
C PRO A 70 -13.99 3.97 -7.03
N THR A 71 -12.92 4.42 -7.70
CA THR A 71 -12.96 5.35 -8.82
C THR A 71 -13.33 4.68 -10.16
N ASN A 72 -13.31 3.35 -10.22
CA ASN A 72 -13.72 2.64 -11.42
C ASN A 72 -15.17 2.99 -11.79
N HIS A 73 -15.36 3.36 -13.04
CA HIS A 73 -16.64 3.77 -13.61
C HIS A 73 -17.23 5.10 -13.08
N LEU A 74 -16.44 5.90 -12.36
CA LEU A 74 -16.76 7.28 -12.01
C LEU A 74 -16.21 8.23 -13.11
N ASP A 75 -16.93 9.30 -13.34
CA ASP A 75 -16.42 10.47 -14.05
C ASP A 75 -15.73 11.43 -13.05
N ASP A 76 -15.08 12.47 -13.55
CA ASP A 76 -14.34 13.42 -12.72
C ASP A 76 -15.23 14.08 -11.66
N ALA A 77 -16.50 14.38 -11.99
CA ALA A 77 -17.43 15.01 -11.07
C ALA A 77 -17.82 14.05 -9.92
N ALA A 78 -18.09 12.78 -10.25
CA ALA A 78 -18.42 11.77 -9.26
C ALA A 78 -17.21 11.40 -8.40
N THR A 79 -16.01 11.39 -8.99
CA THR A 79 -14.75 11.20 -8.26
C THR A 79 -14.52 12.35 -7.26
N ALA A 80 -14.65 13.59 -7.69
CA ALA A 80 -14.52 14.76 -6.82
C ALA A 80 -15.56 14.74 -5.67
N TYR A 81 -16.79 14.33 -5.97
CA TYR A 81 -17.79 14.13 -4.94
C TYR A 81 -17.38 13.04 -3.93
N LEU A 82 -16.92 11.87 -4.41
CA LEU A 82 -16.45 10.80 -3.55
C LEU A 82 -15.31 11.28 -2.64
N VAL A 83 -14.31 11.97 -3.19
CA VAL A 83 -13.21 12.59 -2.42
C VAL A 83 -13.74 13.48 -1.31
N SER A 84 -14.73 14.34 -1.61
CA SER A 84 -15.32 15.23 -0.60
C SER A 84 -16.00 14.47 0.55
N VAL A 85 -16.68 13.37 0.23
CA VAL A 85 -17.33 12.51 1.24
C VAL A 85 -16.28 11.78 2.08
N LEU A 86 -15.24 11.24 1.47
CA LEU A 86 -14.18 10.51 2.17
C LEU A 86 -13.34 11.41 3.08
N LYS A 87 -13.06 12.66 2.65
CA LYS A 87 -12.39 13.67 3.50
C LYS A 87 -13.21 14.06 4.74
N ALA A 88 -14.53 14.00 4.65
CA ALA A 88 -15.44 14.25 5.76
C ALA A 88 -15.75 12.99 6.59
N TRP A 89 -15.19 11.83 6.22
CA TRP A 89 -15.45 10.56 6.90
C TRP A 89 -14.76 10.52 8.26
N ASN A 90 -15.50 10.20 9.32
CA ASN A 90 -14.98 10.21 10.69
C ASN A 90 -14.50 8.83 11.19
N GLY A 91 -14.69 7.77 10.43
CA GLY A 91 -14.31 6.40 10.77
C GLY A 91 -13.02 5.94 10.11
N PRO A 92 -12.50 4.75 10.48
CA PRO A 92 -11.44 4.09 9.78
C PRO A 92 -11.81 3.83 8.32
N LEU A 93 -10.88 4.17 7.42
CA LEU A 93 -11.04 4.05 5.97
C LEU A 93 -9.83 3.31 5.40
N LEU A 94 -10.08 2.22 4.68
CA LEU A 94 -9.06 1.50 3.92
C LEU A 94 -9.44 1.48 2.45
N ILE A 95 -8.53 1.95 1.60
CA ILE A 95 -8.72 2.07 0.17
C ILE A 95 -7.63 1.28 -0.56
N ALA A 96 -8.02 0.43 -1.50
CA ALA A 96 -7.13 -0.07 -2.55
C ALA A 96 -7.46 0.68 -3.85
N SER A 97 -6.48 1.33 -4.48
CA SER A 97 -6.65 2.03 -5.76
C SER A 97 -5.34 2.17 -6.50
N HIS A 98 -5.41 2.21 -7.82
CA HIS A 98 -4.31 2.58 -8.71
C HIS A 98 -4.39 4.04 -9.17
N ASP A 99 -5.45 4.76 -8.83
CA ASP A 99 -5.65 6.18 -9.14
C ASP A 99 -4.80 7.04 -8.18
N ARG A 100 -3.72 7.59 -8.74
CA ARG A 100 -2.71 8.34 -7.98
C ARG A 100 -3.23 9.67 -7.45
N GLU A 101 -4.07 10.34 -8.23
CA GLU A 101 -4.63 11.64 -7.88
C GLU A 101 -5.65 11.47 -6.75
N PHE A 102 -6.50 10.47 -6.86
CA PHE A 102 -7.43 10.08 -5.82
C PHE A 102 -6.74 9.72 -4.51
N LEU A 103 -5.66 8.91 -4.57
CA LEU A 103 -4.86 8.55 -3.39
C LEU A 103 -4.13 9.77 -2.80
N ASP A 104 -3.62 10.67 -3.62
CA ASP A 104 -2.95 11.89 -3.16
C ASP A 104 -3.90 12.80 -2.38
N GLU A 105 -5.17 12.83 -2.76
CA GLU A 105 -6.18 13.66 -2.12
C GLU A 105 -6.82 13.05 -0.87
N THR A 106 -6.88 11.71 -0.78
CA THR A 106 -7.65 11.01 0.27
C THR A 106 -6.78 10.30 1.30
N ALA A 107 -5.58 9.85 0.92
CA ALA A 107 -4.74 9.05 1.80
C ALA A 107 -4.02 9.91 2.85
N THR A 108 -4.07 9.48 4.10
CA THR A 108 -3.27 10.02 5.21
C THR A 108 -2.07 9.13 5.54
N SER A 109 -2.11 7.88 5.10
CA SER A 109 -1.00 6.94 5.16
C SER A 109 -1.17 5.90 4.07
N LEU A 110 -0.07 5.31 3.61
CA LEU A 110 -0.06 4.27 2.59
C LEU A 110 0.57 2.99 3.14
N LEU A 111 0.02 1.87 2.69
CA LEU A 111 0.57 0.54 2.90
C LEU A 111 1.11 0.04 1.57
N ASP A 112 2.43 -0.06 1.46
CA ASP A 112 3.08 -0.63 0.28
C ASP A 112 3.21 -2.14 0.47
N LEU A 113 2.54 -2.89 -0.39
CA LEU A 113 2.55 -4.36 -0.41
C LEU A 113 3.62 -4.92 -1.36
N ASP A 114 4.34 -4.03 -2.07
CA ASP A 114 5.41 -4.44 -2.97
C ASP A 114 6.62 -4.95 -2.15
N PRO A 115 7.08 -6.18 -2.38
CA PRO A 115 8.25 -6.75 -1.71
C PRO A 115 9.57 -6.16 -2.21
N ALA A 116 9.65 -4.87 -2.51
CA ALA A 116 10.93 -4.25 -2.84
C ALA A 116 11.93 -4.54 -1.71
N PRO A 117 13.17 -4.96 -2.01
CA PRO A 117 14.17 -5.26 -1.00
C PRO A 117 14.62 -3.97 -0.31
N SER A 118 13.85 -3.50 0.65
CA SER A 118 14.30 -2.48 1.58
C SER A 118 14.97 -3.18 2.77
N GLN A 119 16.25 -2.91 3.01
CA GLN A 119 16.95 -3.37 4.22
C GLN A 119 16.31 -2.82 5.52
N HIS A 120 15.29 -2.01 5.41
CA HIS A 120 14.59 -1.33 6.50
C HIS A 120 13.07 -1.56 6.49
N ALA A 121 12.59 -2.69 5.96
CA ALA A 121 11.26 -3.15 6.32
C ALA A 121 11.27 -3.40 7.84
N VAL A 122 11.03 -2.34 8.60
CA VAL A 122 10.70 -2.49 10.02
C VAL A 122 9.40 -3.28 10.00
N ALA A 123 9.52 -4.57 10.24
CA ALA A 123 8.39 -5.43 10.51
C ALA A 123 7.67 -4.79 11.70
N GLY A 124 6.65 -3.97 11.41
CA GLY A 124 5.75 -3.49 12.44
C GLY A 124 5.07 -4.70 13.09
N PRO A 125 4.68 -4.63 14.36
CA PRO A 125 4.17 -5.76 15.13
C PRO A 125 2.87 -6.38 14.59
N LEU A 126 2.39 -6.01 13.42
CA LEU A 126 1.09 -6.40 12.89
C LEU A 126 1.08 -7.66 12.00
N ILE A 127 2.23 -8.20 11.59
CA ILE A 127 2.26 -9.45 10.82
C ILE A 127 3.45 -10.30 11.27
N GLN A 128 3.34 -10.91 12.43
CA GLN A 128 4.17 -12.04 12.86
C GLN A 128 3.34 -13.33 12.75
N ASP A 129 2.96 -13.73 11.57
CA ASP A 129 2.32 -15.03 11.37
C ASP A 129 3.28 -16.13 10.93
N GLY A 130 4.58 -15.86 10.88
CA GLY A 130 5.61 -16.88 10.63
C GLY A 130 5.59 -17.54 9.24
N SER A 131 4.66 -17.17 8.36
CA SER A 131 4.54 -17.73 7.01
C SER A 131 5.08 -16.80 5.92
N GLY A 132 5.59 -15.63 6.30
CA GLY A 132 6.05 -14.60 5.38
C GLY A 132 7.42 -14.90 4.78
N THR A 133 7.54 -14.77 3.50
CA THR A 133 8.78 -14.83 2.70
C THR A 133 9.77 -13.69 3.00
N GLY A 134 9.68 -13.03 4.16
CA GLY A 134 10.58 -11.95 4.59
C GLY A 134 10.26 -10.56 4.01
N ASN A 135 9.21 -10.43 3.24
CA ASN A 135 8.80 -9.19 2.59
C ASN A 135 7.70 -8.53 3.43
N GLY A 136 8.09 -7.65 4.35
CA GLY A 136 7.15 -6.95 5.22
C GLY A 136 6.39 -5.86 4.49
N VAL A 137 5.11 -5.66 4.85
CA VAL A 137 4.33 -4.48 4.45
C VAL A 137 5.00 -3.22 4.99
N THR A 138 5.28 -2.26 4.12
CA THR A 138 5.87 -0.98 4.54
C THR A 138 4.77 0.08 4.67
N ARG A 139 4.71 0.72 5.84
CA ARG A 139 3.78 1.82 6.08
C ARG A 139 4.48 3.16 5.90
N PHE A 140 3.88 4.02 5.08
CA PHE A 140 4.27 5.42 4.91
C PHE A 140 3.21 6.33 5.52
N THR A 141 3.64 7.35 6.24
CA THR A 141 2.77 8.42 6.74
C THR A 141 2.86 9.59 5.77
N GLY A 142 1.71 10.08 5.32
CA GLY A 142 1.62 11.13 4.31
C GLY A 142 0.77 10.71 3.13
N ASN A 143 0.68 11.57 2.13
CA ASN A 143 -0.08 11.33 0.91
C ASN A 143 0.74 10.55 -0.14
N TYR A 144 0.19 10.34 -1.32
CA TYR A 144 0.85 9.59 -2.39
C TYR A 144 2.11 10.27 -2.94
N ARG A 145 2.17 11.62 -2.96
CA ARG A 145 3.37 12.37 -3.37
C ARG A 145 4.51 12.19 -2.39
N ASP A 146 4.20 12.25 -1.09
CA ASP A 146 5.20 12.03 -0.04
C ASP A 146 5.80 10.63 -0.15
N TYR A 147 4.96 9.63 -0.42
CA TYR A 147 5.38 8.25 -0.68
C TYR A 147 6.33 8.16 -1.90
N LEU A 148 5.96 8.79 -3.03
CA LEU A 148 6.82 8.79 -4.22
C LEU A 148 8.17 9.45 -3.96
N ALA A 149 8.19 10.59 -3.27
CA ALA A 149 9.43 11.27 -2.91
C ALA A 149 10.32 10.38 -2.04
N ALA A 150 9.74 9.73 -1.02
CA ALA A 150 10.47 8.81 -0.15
C ALA A 150 11.04 7.61 -0.93
N ARG A 151 10.31 7.06 -1.90
CA ARG A 151 10.77 5.95 -2.77
C ARG A 151 11.93 6.38 -3.68
N VAL A 152 11.89 7.60 -4.21
CA VAL A 152 13.00 8.14 -5.02
C VAL A 152 14.26 8.32 -4.16
N ASP A 153 14.12 8.88 -2.97
CA ASP A 153 15.23 9.08 -2.05
C ASP A 153 15.83 7.74 -1.58
N GLU A 154 14.99 6.75 -1.31
CA GLU A 154 15.42 5.40 -0.94
C GLU A 154 16.22 4.73 -2.06
N ARG A 155 15.72 4.81 -3.31
CA ARG A 155 16.42 4.29 -4.50
C ARG A 155 17.79 4.95 -4.68
N GLN A 156 17.87 6.28 -4.54
CA GLN A 156 19.12 7.00 -4.66
C GLN A 156 20.13 6.66 -3.56
N ARG A 157 19.65 6.40 -2.34
CA ARG A 157 20.49 5.93 -1.23
C ARG A 157 21.02 4.53 -1.52
N TRP A 158 20.17 3.63 -1.98
CA TRP A 158 20.57 2.28 -2.35
C TRP A 158 21.57 2.26 -3.50
N GLU A 159 21.36 3.05 -4.55
CA GLU A 159 22.31 3.16 -5.67
C GLU A 159 23.67 3.73 -5.26
N ARG A 160 23.70 4.63 -4.29
CA ARG A 160 24.97 5.14 -3.71
C ARG A 160 25.67 4.04 -2.93
N GLN A 161 24.96 3.40 -2.02
CA GLN A 161 25.52 2.29 -1.23
C GLN A 161 26.05 1.15 -2.12
N TYR A 162 25.28 0.75 -3.12
CA TYR A 162 25.70 -0.28 -4.08
C TYR A 162 26.99 0.12 -4.82
N ARG A 163 27.12 1.37 -5.26
CA ARG A 163 28.35 1.86 -5.90
C ARG A 163 29.54 1.85 -4.94
N ASP A 164 29.33 2.23 -3.70
CA ASP A 164 30.38 2.24 -2.68
C ASP A 164 30.84 0.81 -2.36
N GLU A 165 29.92 -0.13 -2.19
CA GLU A 165 30.23 -1.56 -2.00
C GLU A 165 30.96 -2.16 -3.20
N GLN A 166 30.56 -1.85 -4.43
CA GLN A 166 31.25 -2.30 -5.64
C GLN A 166 32.67 -1.72 -5.72
N SER A 167 32.84 -0.46 -5.33
CA SER A 167 34.15 0.19 -5.30
C SER A 167 35.04 -0.44 -4.25
N GLU A 168 34.53 -0.74 -3.09
CA GLU A 168 35.27 -1.43 -2.01
C GLU A 168 35.63 -2.85 -2.41
N LEU A 169 34.72 -3.62 -2.98
CA LEU A 169 34.98 -4.95 -3.51
C LEU A 169 36.09 -4.93 -4.58
N SER A 170 36.07 -3.91 -5.44
CA SER A 170 37.07 -3.75 -6.48
C SER A 170 38.45 -3.44 -5.88
N ARG A 171 38.55 -2.59 -4.85
CA ARG A 171 39.77 -2.30 -4.10
C ARG A 171 40.31 -3.54 -3.39
N LEU A 172 39.44 -4.26 -2.68
CA LEU A 172 39.83 -5.49 -1.98
C LEU A 172 40.33 -6.56 -2.94
N ARG A 173 39.69 -6.74 -4.09
CA ARG A 173 40.13 -7.66 -5.14
C ARG A 173 41.50 -7.25 -5.72
N ALA A 174 41.73 -5.96 -5.92
CA ALA A 174 43.03 -5.46 -6.38
C ALA A 174 44.14 -5.74 -5.35
N THR A 175 43.89 -5.46 -4.06
CA THR A 175 44.81 -5.70 -2.97
C THR A 175 45.14 -7.19 -2.82
N VAL A 176 44.14 -8.08 -2.90
CA VAL A 176 44.35 -9.53 -2.88
C VAL A 176 45.20 -10.00 -4.06
N LYS A 177 44.93 -9.45 -5.26
CA LYS A 177 45.70 -9.77 -6.47
C LYS A 177 47.15 -9.30 -6.34
N GLU A 178 47.38 -8.12 -5.79
CA GLU A 178 48.72 -7.57 -5.56
C GLU A 178 49.51 -8.40 -4.54
N GLN A 179 48.87 -8.78 -3.42
CA GLN A 179 49.46 -9.67 -2.42
C GLN A 179 49.81 -11.06 -2.98
N GLN A 180 48.98 -11.62 -3.87
CA GLN A 180 49.26 -12.87 -4.54
C GLN A 180 50.44 -12.75 -5.53
N THR A 181 50.58 -11.58 -6.17
CA THR A 181 51.71 -11.34 -7.10
C THR A 181 53.03 -11.14 -6.36
N VAL A 182 53.01 -10.45 -5.22
CA VAL A 182 54.20 -10.27 -4.35
C VAL A 182 54.58 -11.58 -3.65
N GLY A 183 53.60 -12.41 -3.28
CA GLY A 183 53.83 -13.73 -2.66
C GLY A 183 54.43 -14.78 -3.62
N HIS A 184 54.42 -14.53 -4.94
CA HIS A 184 55.02 -15.45 -5.92
C HIS A 184 56.54 -15.24 -6.11
N THR A 185 57.06 -14.15 -5.54
CA THR A 185 58.54 -13.91 -5.55
C THR A 185 59.25 -14.57 -4.37
N ASP A 186 58.53 -15.07 -3.37
CA ASP A 186 59.14 -15.77 -2.22
C ASP A 186 58.70 -17.24 -2.24
N TRP A 187 59.68 -18.12 -2.50
CA TRP A 187 59.52 -19.56 -2.51
C TRP A 187 58.91 -20.06 -1.18
N ARG A 188 57.64 -20.52 -1.20
CA ARG A 188 57.02 -21.20 -0.05
C ARG A 188 56.88 -22.69 -0.33
N PRO A 189 57.15 -23.57 0.65
CA PRO A 189 57.05 -24.99 0.48
C PRO A 189 55.60 -25.44 0.22
N ARG A 190 55.44 -26.39 -0.70
CA ARG A 190 54.16 -27.00 -1.14
C ARG A 190 53.22 -27.48 -0.03
N SER A 191 53.68 -27.58 1.23
CA SER A 191 52.88 -28.01 2.39
C SER A 191 51.87 -26.98 2.87
N GLU A 192 52.14 -25.65 2.75
CA GLU A 192 51.23 -24.60 3.22
C GLU A 192 50.05 -24.37 2.27
N VAL A 193 50.27 -24.54 0.98
CA VAL A 193 49.20 -24.43 -0.03
C VAL A 193 48.16 -25.56 0.13
N ARG A 194 48.60 -26.76 0.50
CA ARG A 194 47.67 -27.89 0.76
C ARG A 194 46.83 -27.70 2.03
N MET A 195 47.39 -27.07 3.07
CA MET A 195 46.60 -26.79 4.29
C MET A 195 45.54 -25.73 4.08
N ALA A 196 45.83 -24.67 3.34
CA ALA A 196 44.84 -23.64 3.01
C ALA A 196 43.69 -24.21 2.15
N GLN A 197 44.00 -25.02 1.14
CA GLN A 197 42.96 -25.67 0.32
C GLN A 197 42.07 -26.64 1.13
N LYS A 198 42.62 -27.35 2.09
CA LYS A 198 41.86 -28.25 2.96
C LYS A 198 40.94 -27.48 3.90
N PHE A 199 41.35 -26.33 4.42
CA PHE A 199 40.59 -25.49 5.29
C PHE A 199 39.38 -24.84 4.56
N TYR A 200 39.52 -24.48 3.30
CA TYR A 200 38.44 -23.96 2.47
C TYR A 200 37.46 -25.05 2.01
N ALA A 201 37.92 -26.27 1.76
CA ALA A 201 37.10 -27.40 1.40
C ALA A 201 36.20 -27.87 2.56
N ASP A 202 36.76 -27.94 3.78
CA ASP A 202 35.98 -28.32 4.99
C ASP A 202 34.94 -27.28 5.40
N ARG A 203 35.19 -25.99 5.13
CA ARG A 203 34.25 -24.92 5.42
C ARG A 203 33.07 -24.88 4.45
N ASN A 204 33.26 -25.22 3.18
CA ASN A 204 32.18 -25.33 2.19
C ASN A 204 31.34 -26.60 2.37
N ALA A 205 31.87 -27.64 2.98
CA ALA A 205 31.10 -28.86 3.29
C ALA A 205 30.15 -28.69 4.48
N GLN A 206 30.39 -27.71 5.36
CA GLN A 206 29.52 -27.41 6.52
C GLN A 206 28.38 -26.47 6.20
N VAL A 207 28.32 -25.89 5.00
CA VAL A 207 27.24 -24.95 4.59
C VAL A 207 26.15 -25.66 3.77
N VAL A 208 26.32 -26.94 3.44
CA VAL A 208 25.42 -27.75 2.57
C VAL A 208 24.76 -28.94 3.32
N SER A 209 24.83 -28.95 4.65
CA SER A 209 24.11 -29.97 5.45
C SER A 209 23.05 -29.32 6.36
#